data_30a6c9868a5c4e3ebf763ab18a275b0a
#
_entry.id   30a6c9868a5c4e3ebf763ab18a275b0a
#
_cell.length_a   1.000
_cell.length_b   1.000
_cell.length_c   1.000
_cell.angle_alpha   90.00
_cell.angle_beta   90.00
_cell.angle_gamma   90.00
#
_symmetry.space_group_name_H-M   'P 1'
#
loop_
_entity.id
_entity.type
_entity.pdbx_description
1 polymer ?
#
loop_
_entity_poly.entity_id
_entity_poly.type
_entity_poly.pdbx_seq_one_letter_code
_entity_poly.pdbx_strand_id
1 'polypeptide(L)'
;MQTAQRRRFLLQSAALTVVGAGLPASWAAGKIKPGERAALIVVDVQNCFVPGGTLPVAKGDEVVPVINRIAAAFENVVVTQDWHTQGHASFASTHAGKKPFETTQLSYGQQVLWPDHCVQGTDDAALHKDLQVPKAQVILRKGFHQHVDSYSAFEEADRKTSTGLAGYLKQRGIKTVFVTGLATDFCVAWTALDAKRLGFETYVVEDATRAIDLNGSLDAAWKNMKAKGVKRIQSSDIEVA
;
A
#
# COMPACT_ATOMS: atom_id res chain seq x y z
N MET A 1 -3.08 90.47 -27.80
CA MET A 1 -2.44 89.40 -28.57
C MET A 1 -2.42 88.15 -27.67
N GLN A 2 -2.84 87.08 -28.23
CA GLN A 2 -2.84 85.70 -27.76
C GLN A 2 -4.05 85.26 -26.97
N THR A 3 -4.74 84.44 -27.63
CA THR A 3 -5.96 83.69 -27.38
C THR A 3 -5.76 82.56 -26.42
N ALA A 4 -6.59 82.42 -25.37
CA ALA A 4 -6.67 81.30 -24.48
C ALA A 4 -7.71 80.30 -24.98
N GLN A 5 -7.26 79.14 -25.41
CA GLN A 5 -8.11 77.96 -25.74
C GLN A 5 -8.57 77.22 -24.49
N ARG A 6 -9.87 77.15 -24.23
CA ARG A 6 -10.52 76.40 -23.23
C ARG A 6 -10.58 74.93 -23.72
N ARG A 7 -9.88 73.96 -23.02
CA ARG A 7 -10.06 72.53 -23.22
C ARG A 7 -11.20 72.08 -22.31
N ARG A 8 -12.26 71.52 -22.92
CA ARG A 8 -13.33 70.84 -22.25
C ARG A 8 -12.82 69.43 -21.86
N PHE A 9 -12.86 69.09 -20.58
CA PHE A 9 -12.67 67.69 -20.07
C PHE A 9 -14.01 66.96 -20.21
N LEU A 10 -14.04 65.95 -21.05
CA LEU A 10 -15.10 64.95 -21.10
C LEU A 10 -14.82 63.88 -20.03
N LEU A 11 -15.67 63.79 -19.03
CA LEU A 11 -15.70 62.70 -18.08
C LEU A 11 -16.28 61.47 -18.79
N GLN A 12 -15.44 60.49 -19.07
CA GLN A 12 -15.85 59.15 -19.47
C GLN A 12 -16.06 58.30 -18.21
N SER A 13 -17.31 57.94 -17.93
CA SER A 13 -17.69 57.00 -16.89
C SER A 13 -17.31 55.60 -17.38
N ALA A 14 -16.28 54.98 -16.78
CA ALA A 14 -15.95 53.58 -16.98
C ALA A 14 -16.88 52.69 -16.14
N ALA A 15 -17.75 51.96 -16.80
CA ALA A 15 -18.53 50.92 -16.16
C ALA A 15 -17.61 49.72 -15.82
N LEU A 16 -17.41 49.46 -14.55
CA LEU A 16 -16.76 48.21 -14.07
C LEU A 16 -17.72 47.04 -14.28
N THR A 17 -17.47 46.25 -15.29
CA THR A 17 -18.06 44.90 -15.41
C THR A 17 -17.33 43.97 -14.41
N VAL A 18 -18.00 43.59 -13.34
CA VAL A 18 -17.56 42.54 -12.44
C VAL A 18 -17.70 41.21 -13.20
N VAL A 19 -16.57 40.69 -13.71
CA VAL A 19 -16.48 39.34 -14.22
C VAL A 19 -16.51 38.44 -12.99
N GLY A 20 -17.65 37.80 -12.74
CA GLY A 20 -17.77 36.76 -11.72
C GLY A 20 -16.80 35.65 -12.04
N ALA A 21 -15.75 35.54 -11.23
CA ALA A 21 -14.88 34.35 -11.23
C ALA A 21 -15.71 33.15 -10.80
N GLY A 22 -16.18 32.40 -11.78
CA GLY A 22 -16.77 31.08 -11.53
C GLY A 22 -15.75 30.24 -10.82
N LEU A 23 -16.09 29.76 -9.61
CA LEU A 23 -15.32 28.74 -8.89
C LEU A 23 -15.11 27.56 -9.82
N PRO A 24 -13.90 27.01 -9.93
CA PRO A 24 -13.69 25.82 -10.73
C PRO A 24 -14.60 24.72 -10.18
N ALA A 25 -15.48 24.18 -11.02
CA ALA A 25 -16.25 23.00 -10.68
C ALA A 25 -15.24 21.93 -10.28
N SER A 26 -15.22 21.53 -9.02
CA SER A 26 -14.49 20.36 -8.60
C SER A 26 -15.12 19.18 -9.36
N TRP A 27 -14.46 18.70 -10.36
CA TRP A 27 -14.80 17.44 -11.00
C TRP A 27 -14.60 16.39 -9.92
N ALA A 28 -15.68 15.93 -9.30
CA ALA A 28 -15.67 14.74 -8.50
C ALA A 28 -15.20 13.63 -9.45
N ALA A 29 -13.96 13.21 -9.30
CA ALA A 29 -13.46 12.06 -10.04
C ALA A 29 -14.42 10.91 -9.73
N GLY A 30 -15.04 10.33 -10.77
CA GLY A 30 -15.95 9.21 -10.59
C GLY A 30 -15.27 8.09 -9.83
N LYS A 31 -16.04 7.32 -9.04
CA LYS A 31 -15.49 6.17 -8.31
C LYS A 31 -14.82 5.19 -9.26
N ILE A 32 -13.76 4.56 -8.78
CA ILE A 32 -13.05 3.53 -9.53
C ILE A 32 -13.87 2.24 -9.42
N LYS A 33 -14.34 1.74 -10.56
CA LYS A 33 -14.98 0.44 -10.65
C LYS A 33 -13.93 -0.62 -11.02
N PRO A 34 -13.55 -1.53 -10.10
CA PRO A 34 -12.65 -2.61 -10.44
C PRO A 34 -13.28 -3.51 -11.52
N GLY A 35 -12.56 -3.68 -12.63
CA GLY A 35 -13.01 -4.58 -13.71
C GLY A 35 -12.43 -5.97 -13.55
N GLU A 36 -12.78 -6.88 -14.47
CA GLU A 36 -12.32 -8.29 -14.49
C GLU A 36 -10.79 -8.43 -14.51
N ARG A 37 -10.07 -7.42 -15.01
CA ARG A 37 -8.60 -7.37 -15.05
C ARG A 37 -7.97 -6.66 -13.85
N ALA A 38 -8.74 -6.46 -12.78
CA ALA A 38 -8.25 -5.92 -11.52
C ALA A 38 -8.17 -7.01 -10.46
N ALA A 39 -7.16 -6.95 -9.60
CA ALA A 39 -7.03 -7.83 -8.45
C ALA A 39 -6.84 -7.02 -7.16
N LEU A 40 -7.46 -7.46 -6.07
CA LEU A 40 -7.17 -7.03 -4.72
C LEU A 40 -6.08 -7.93 -4.14
N ILE A 41 -5.01 -7.33 -3.61
CA ILE A 41 -3.97 -8.04 -2.85
C ILE A 41 -4.12 -7.61 -1.39
N VAL A 42 -4.49 -8.56 -0.55
CA VAL A 42 -4.65 -8.39 0.90
C VAL A 42 -3.38 -8.90 1.56
N VAL A 43 -2.53 -7.97 2.00
CA VAL A 43 -1.19 -8.27 2.49
C VAL A 43 -1.22 -8.52 3.99
N ASP A 44 -0.86 -9.72 4.39
CA ASP A 44 -0.46 -10.11 5.75
C ASP A 44 -1.42 -9.66 6.88
N VAL A 45 -2.74 -9.79 6.66
CA VAL A 45 -3.73 -9.52 7.71
C VAL A 45 -3.79 -10.73 8.66
N GLN A 46 -2.77 -10.84 9.52
CA GLN A 46 -2.50 -11.97 10.40
C GLN A 46 -2.51 -11.56 11.87
N ASN A 47 -2.67 -12.53 12.77
CA ASN A 47 -2.69 -12.30 14.21
C ASN A 47 -1.39 -11.66 14.71
N CYS A 48 -0.23 -12.02 14.16
CA CYS A 48 1.07 -11.44 14.50
C CYS A 48 1.14 -9.92 14.31
N PHE A 49 0.41 -9.35 13.35
CA PHE A 49 0.46 -7.92 12.99
C PHE A 49 -0.67 -7.08 13.56
N VAL A 50 -1.62 -7.68 14.26
CA VAL A 50 -2.68 -6.91 14.93
C VAL A 50 -2.37 -6.71 16.42
N PRO A 51 -3.07 -5.80 17.12
CA PRO A 51 -2.87 -5.62 18.55
C PRO A 51 -2.97 -6.93 19.34
N GLY A 52 -1.95 -7.25 20.12
CA GLY A 52 -1.82 -8.51 20.86
C GLY A 52 -0.94 -9.56 20.18
N GLY A 53 -0.56 -9.36 18.93
CA GLY A 53 0.39 -10.22 18.21
C GLY A 53 1.86 -9.95 18.57
N THR A 54 2.77 -10.70 17.96
CA THR A 54 4.20 -10.67 18.27
C THR A 54 4.95 -9.49 17.62
N LEU A 55 4.43 -8.93 16.53
CA LEU A 55 4.92 -7.69 15.88
C LEU A 55 3.74 -6.77 15.59
N PRO A 56 3.08 -6.22 16.64
CA PRO A 56 1.81 -5.53 16.48
C PRO A 56 1.98 -4.20 15.75
N VAL A 57 1.17 -4.00 14.74
CA VAL A 57 0.97 -2.72 14.06
C VAL A 57 -0.13 -1.96 14.81
N ALA A 58 0.13 -0.71 15.15
CA ALA A 58 -0.87 0.13 15.85
C ALA A 58 -2.16 0.20 15.03
N LYS A 59 -3.30 -0.19 15.65
CA LYS A 59 -4.61 -0.23 14.98
C LYS A 59 -4.65 -1.12 13.72
N GLY A 60 -3.81 -2.16 13.68
CA GLY A 60 -3.74 -3.06 12.52
C GLY A 60 -5.04 -3.79 12.24
N ASP A 61 -5.83 -4.07 13.27
CA ASP A 61 -7.15 -4.67 13.18
C ASP A 61 -8.22 -3.79 12.51
N GLU A 62 -8.04 -2.45 12.54
CA GLU A 62 -8.97 -1.52 11.88
C GLU A 62 -9.02 -1.68 10.35
N VAL A 63 -8.01 -2.32 9.72
CA VAL A 63 -8.02 -2.57 8.28
C VAL A 63 -9.04 -3.63 7.88
N VAL A 64 -9.37 -4.56 8.78
CA VAL A 64 -10.21 -5.73 8.50
C VAL A 64 -11.60 -5.34 7.97
N PRO A 65 -12.40 -4.51 8.66
CA PRO A 65 -13.73 -4.14 8.17
C PRO A 65 -13.67 -3.36 6.85
N VAL A 66 -12.61 -2.57 6.63
CA VAL A 66 -12.44 -1.82 5.37
C VAL A 66 -12.16 -2.78 4.21
N ILE A 67 -11.23 -3.73 4.42
CA ILE A 67 -10.88 -4.76 3.42
C ILE A 67 -12.10 -5.63 3.10
N ASN A 68 -12.81 -6.12 4.11
CA ASN A 68 -14.00 -6.94 3.92
C ASN A 68 -15.05 -6.23 3.03
N ARG A 69 -15.26 -4.93 3.27
CA ARG A 69 -16.20 -4.14 2.47
C ARG A 69 -15.76 -4.01 1.02
N ILE A 70 -14.51 -3.59 0.76
CA ILE A 70 -14.05 -3.35 -0.61
C ILE A 70 -13.79 -4.64 -1.38
N ALA A 71 -13.47 -5.74 -0.72
CA ALA A 71 -13.23 -7.04 -1.37
C ALA A 71 -14.42 -7.52 -2.19
N ALA A 72 -15.66 -7.12 -1.81
CA ALA A 72 -16.87 -7.45 -2.55
C ALA A 72 -16.85 -6.93 -4.00
N ALA A 73 -16.16 -5.81 -4.25
CA ALA A 73 -16.03 -5.19 -5.58
C ALA A 73 -15.05 -5.92 -6.53
N PHE A 74 -14.29 -6.89 -6.03
CA PHE A 74 -13.27 -7.57 -6.82
C PHE A 74 -13.65 -9.00 -7.16
N GLU A 75 -13.43 -9.40 -8.41
CA GLU A 75 -13.53 -10.79 -8.85
C GLU A 75 -12.25 -11.59 -8.57
N ASN A 76 -11.11 -10.91 -8.52
CA ASN A 76 -9.82 -11.54 -8.24
C ASN A 76 -9.26 -11.03 -6.92
N VAL A 77 -9.09 -11.91 -5.97
CA VAL A 77 -8.55 -11.60 -4.63
C VAL A 77 -7.42 -12.56 -4.31
N VAL A 78 -6.29 -12.01 -3.89
CA VAL A 78 -5.12 -12.73 -3.40
C VAL A 78 -4.87 -12.29 -1.97
N VAL A 79 -4.62 -13.24 -1.09
CA VAL A 79 -4.21 -12.99 0.30
C VAL A 79 -2.76 -13.41 0.45
N THR A 80 -1.95 -12.68 1.22
CA THR A 80 -0.62 -13.14 1.58
C THR A 80 -0.52 -13.48 3.06
N GLN A 81 0.44 -14.31 3.39
CA GLN A 81 0.84 -14.63 4.76
C GLN A 81 2.36 -14.59 4.85
N ASP A 82 2.88 -13.82 5.79
CA ASP A 82 4.22 -14.07 6.32
C ASP A 82 4.24 -15.44 6.97
N TRP A 83 5.25 -16.24 6.61
CA TRP A 83 5.28 -17.66 6.99
C TRP A 83 6.70 -18.09 7.34
N HIS A 84 7.28 -17.45 8.37
CA HIS A 84 8.68 -17.62 8.73
C HIS A 84 8.96 -18.97 9.39
N THR A 85 10.09 -19.56 9.04
CA THR A 85 10.61 -20.71 9.77
C THR A 85 11.05 -20.30 11.17
N GLN A 86 11.00 -21.20 12.13
CA GLN A 86 11.67 -20.99 13.40
C GLN A 86 13.15 -20.70 13.15
N GLY A 87 13.70 -19.68 13.82
CA GLY A 87 15.09 -19.26 13.63
C GLY A 87 15.36 -18.56 12.29
N HIS A 88 14.37 -17.85 11.74
CA HIS A 88 14.50 -17.12 10.49
C HIS A 88 15.55 -15.99 10.57
N ALA A 89 16.29 -15.76 9.48
CA ALA A 89 17.41 -14.80 9.45
C ALA A 89 16.99 -13.33 9.69
N SER A 90 15.71 -12.98 9.55
CA SER A 90 15.19 -11.65 9.88
C SER A 90 14.89 -11.45 11.37
N PHE A 91 14.99 -12.47 12.19
CA PHE A 91 14.70 -12.37 13.63
C PHE A 91 15.92 -11.89 14.43
N ALA A 92 15.70 -10.95 15.34
CA ALA A 92 16.78 -10.48 16.22
C ALA A 92 17.37 -11.61 17.09
N SER A 93 16.53 -12.57 17.49
CA SER A 93 16.91 -13.72 18.30
C SER A 93 17.98 -14.64 17.67
N THR A 94 18.13 -14.58 16.33
CA THR A 94 19.13 -15.38 15.59
C THR A 94 20.50 -14.68 15.47
N HIS A 95 20.63 -13.47 15.99
CA HIS A 95 21.84 -12.66 15.90
C HIS A 95 22.34 -12.29 17.29
N ALA A 96 23.46 -12.87 17.72
CA ALA A 96 24.02 -12.64 19.04
C ALA A 96 24.22 -11.17 19.36
N GLY A 97 23.66 -10.70 20.49
CA GLY A 97 23.78 -9.33 20.97
C GLY A 97 22.88 -8.31 20.26
N LYS A 98 22.09 -8.72 19.29
CA LYS A 98 21.16 -7.85 18.58
C LYS A 98 19.78 -7.79 19.26
N LYS A 99 19.09 -6.67 19.04
CA LYS A 99 17.73 -6.43 19.53
C LYS A 99 16.78 -6.17 18.35
N PRO A 100 15.48 -6.40 18.54
CA PRO A 100 14.48 -6.01 17.54
C PRO A 100 14.61 -4.55 17.13
N PHE A 101 14.36 -4.29 15.84
CA PHE A 101 14.47 -2.98 15.16
C PHE A 101 15.89 -2.48 14.90
N GLU A 102 16.92 -3.18 15.35
CA GLU A 102 18.27 -2.94 14.86
C GLU A 102 18.44 -3.46 13.43
N THR A 103 19.54 -3.08 12.78
CA THR A 103 19.87 -3.58 11.45
C THR A 103 21.09 -4.48 11.48
N THR A 104 21.15 -5.38 10.50
CA THR A 104 22.32 -6.21 10.21
C THR A 104 22.55 -6.29 8.71
N GLN A 105 23.78 -6.69 8.31
CA GLN A 105 24.10 -6.96 6.91
C GLN A 105 23.96 -8.45 6.65
N LEU A 106 23.05 -8.82 5.75
CA LEU A 106 22.88 -10.18 5.25
C LEU A 106 23.41 -10.30 3.81
N SER A 107 23.40 -11.50 3.26
CA SER A 107 23.91 -11.77 1.89
C SER A 107 23.19 -10.99 0.79
N TYR A 108 21.93 -10.60 1.02
CA TYR A 108 21.09 -9.86 0.09
C TYR A 108 21.00 -8.36 0.37
N GLY A 109 21.65 -7.85 1.42
CA GLY A 109 21.63 -6.44 1.77
C GLY A 109 21.39 -6.17 3.24
N GLN A 110 21.08 -4.91 3.56
CA GLN A 110 20.72 -4.50 4.91
C GLN A 110 19.35 -5.03 5.26
N GLN A 111 19.24 -5.67 6.43
CA GLN A 111 18.03 -6.24 7.01
C GLN A 111 17.69 -5.55 8.33
N VAL A 112 16.44 -5.13 8.49
CA VAL A 112 15.87 -4.79 9.79
C VAL A 112 15.58 -6.08 10.54
N LEU A 113 16.05 -6.18 11.78
CA LEU A 113 15.81 -7.34 12.62
C LEU A 113 14.49 -7.16 13.39
N TRP A 114 13.64 -8.15 13.29
CA TRP A 114 12.31 -8.15 13.88
C TRP A 114 12.25 -9.03 15.13
N PRO A 115 11.26 -8.84 16.03
CA PRO A 115 10.85 -9.88 16.95
C PRO A 115 10.52 -11.16 16.18
N ASP A 116 10.61 -12.32 16.80
CA ASP A 116 10.09 -13.55 16.22
C ASP A 116 8.59 -13.41 16.02
N HIS A 117 8.13 -13.51 14.78
CA HIS A 117 6.73 -13.29 14.42
C HIS A 117 6.31 -14.18 13.27
N CYS A 118 5.00 -14.39 13.12
CA CYS A 118 4.40 -15.16 12.04
C CYS A 118 5.10 -16.52 11.80
N VAL A 119 5.52 -17.19 12.87
CA VAL A 119 6.21 -18.48 12.77
C VAL A 119 5.25 -19.54 12.26
N GLN A 120 5.70 -20.32 11.29
CA GLN A 120 4.91 -21.37 10.62
C GLN A 120 4.17 -22.27 11.59
N GLY A 121 2.87 -22.51 11.33
CA GLY A 121 2.04 -23.42 12.10
C GLY A 121 1.58 -22.90 13.47
N THR A 122 1.95 -21.67 13.85
CA THR A 122 1.43 -21.02 15.06
C THR A 122 0.13 -20.28 14.80
N ASP A 123 -0.65 -20.07 15.86
CA ASP A 123 -1.85 -19.22 15.80
C ASP A 123 -1.50 -17.76 15.46
N ASP A 124 -0.33 -17.31 15.88
CA ASP A 124 0.23 -15.99 15.56
C ASP A 124 0.36 -15.77 14.03
N ALA A 125 0.75 -16.81 13.28
CA ALA A 125 0.84 -16.76 11.82
C ALA A 125 -0.51 -16.96 11.10
N ALA A 126 -1.60 -17.27 11.81
CA ALA A 126 -2.91 -17.44 11.20
C ALA A 126 -3.46 -16.10 10.67
N LEU A 127 -4.27 -16.17 9.62
CA LEU A 127 -5.03 -15.01 9.16
C LEU A 127 -6.01 -14.57 10.25
N HIS A 128 -6.24 -13.26 10.34
CA HIS A 128 -7.17 -12.71 11.31
C HIS A 128 -8.56 -13.33 11.13
N LYS A 129 -9.16 -13.79 12.23
CA LYS A 129 -10.43 -14.55 12.23
C LYS A 129 -11.62 -13.81 11.60
N ASP A 130 -11.62 -12.49 11.66
CA ASP A 130 -12.69 -11.64 11.12
C ASP A 130 -12.41 -11.18 9.69
N LEU A 131 -11.30 -11.60 9.06
CA LEU A 131 -11.02 -11.34 7.64
C LEU A 131 -11.94 -12.19 6.76
N GLN A 132 -12.86 -11.53 6.07
CA GLN A 132 -13.88 -12.16 5.22
C GLN A 132 -13.64 -11.83 3.75
N VAL A 133 -12.85 -12.63 3.09
CA VAL A 133 -12.54 -12.52 1.66
C VAL A 133 -12.85 -13.83 0.92
N PRO A 134 -14.14 -14.24 0.87
CA PRO A 134 -14.50 -15.58 0.36
C PRO A 134 -14.18 -15.78 -1.12
N LYS A 135 -13.95 -14.70 -1.86
CA LYS A 135 -13.51 -14.75 -3.26
C LYS A 135 -12.00 -14.94 -3.42
N ALA A 136 -11.23 -15.06 -2.33
CA ALA A 136 -9.79 -15.27 -2.43
C ALA A 136 -9.48 -16.61 -3.13
N GLN A 137 -8.79 -16.53 -4.26
CA GLN A 137 -8.41 -17.71 -5.04
C GLN A 137 -7.02 -18.24 -4.65
N VAL A 138 -6.20 -17.39 -4.01
CA VAL A 138 -4.83 -17.74 -3.62
C VAL A 138 -4.54 -17.20 -2.25
N ILE A 139 -3.97 -18.05 -1.39
CA ILE A 139 -3.26 -17.64 -0.18
C ILE A 139 -1.78 -17.91 -0.45
N LEU A 140 -1.03 -16.84 -0.63
CA LEU A 140 0.39 -16.89 -0.95
C LEU A 140 1.21 -16.76 0.34
N ARG A 141 1.98 -17.76 0.68
CA ARG A 141 2.93 -17.71 1.78
C ARG A 141 4.27 -17.15 1.30
N LYS A 142 4.83 -16.20 2.03
CA LYS A 142 6.13 -15.58 1.75
C LYS A 142 7.04 -15.63 2.97
N GLY A 143 8.34 -15.39 2.80
CA GLY A 143 9.30 -15.42 3.90
C GLY A 143 9.51 -16.80 4.53
N PHE A 144 9.30 -17.87 3.76
CA PHE A 144 9.47 -19.25 4.26
C PHE A 144 10.87 -19.83 4.03
N HIS A 145 11.73 -19.12 3.28
CA HIS A 145 13.12 -19.49 3.13
C HIS A 145 13.94 -18.92 4.29
N GLN A 146 14.49 -19.77 5.12
CA GLN A 146 15.11 -19.40 6.39
C GLN A 146 16.17 -18.27 6.32
N HIS A 147 16.86 -18.13 5.18
CA HIS A 147 18.00 -17.22 5.04
C HIS A 147 17.69 -15.97 4.24
N VAL A 148 16.48 -15.80 3.75
CA VAL A 148 16.05 -14.65 2.95
C VAL A 148 14.69 -14.17 3.42
N ASP A 149 14.59 -12.87 3.73
CA ASP A 149 13.32 -12.25 4.10
C ASP A 149 12.46 -11.93 2.86
N SER A 150 11.17 -11.70 3.06
CA SER A 150 10.23 -11.41 1.98
C SER A 150 9.19 -10.40 2.40
N TYR A 151 9.44 -9.13 2.11
CA TYR A 151 8.41 -8.10 2.29
C TYR A 151 7.39 -8.12 1.15
N SER A 152 7.86 -8.23 -0.08
CA SER A 152 7.01 -8.20 -1.26
C SER A 152 6.25 -9.51 -1.48
N ALA A 153 4.99 -9.38 -1.93
CA ALA A 153 4.20 -10.51 -2.42
C ALA A 153 4.73 -11.08 -3.76
N PHE A 154 5.69 -10.42 -4.43
CA PHE A 154 6.15 -10.80 -5.77
C PHE A 154 7.51 -11.46 -5.79
N GLU A 155 8.43 -11.02 -4.96
CA GLU A 155 9.78 -11.57 -4.85
C GLU A 155 10.35 -11.37 -3.45
N GLU A 156 11.30 -12.22 -3.08
CA GLU A 156 12.00 -12.11 -1.80
C GLU A 156 13.04 -10.97 -1.80
N ALA A 157 13.59 -10.65 -0.64
CA ALA A 157 14.50 -9.53 -0.46
C ALA A 157 15.81 -9.66 -1.24
N ASP A 158 16.16 -10.87 -1.68
CA ASP A 158 17.32 -11.14 -2.55
C ASP A 158 17.13 -10.66 -3.99
N ARG A 159 15.92 -10.23 -4.37
CA ARG A 159 15.56 -9.76 -5.72
C ARG A 159 15.75 -10.79 -6.83
N LYS A 160 15.76 -12.07 -6.48
CA LYS A 160 15.98 -13.20 -7.38
C LYS A 160 14.91 -14.26 -7.21
N THR A 161 14.51 -14.52 -5.97
CA THR A 161 13.54 -15.56 -5.65
C THR A 161 12.12 -15.06 -5.86
N SER A 162 11.47 -15.56 -6.91
CA SER A 162 10.08 -15.22 -7.23
C SER A 162 9.12 -16.01 -6.36
N THR A 163 8.04 -15.37 -5.89
CA THR A 163 6.93 -16.05 -5.23
C THR A 163 5.98 -16.73 -6.20
N GLY A 164 6.07 -16.41 -7.50
CA GLY A 164 5.15 -16.89 -8.53
C GLY A 164 3.93 -15.99 -8.76
N LEU A 165 3.65 -15.02 -7.88
CA LEU A 165 2.43 -14.20 -7.99
C LEU A 165 2.35 -13.43 -9.32
N ALA A 166 3.47 -12.90 -9.81
CA ALA A 166 3.49 -12.16 -11.07
C ALA A 166 3.02 -13.03 -12.26
N GLY A 167 3.49 -14.28 -12.32
CA GLY A 167 3.08 -15.26 -13.32
C GLY A 167 1.59 -15.57 -13.22
N TYR A 168 1.11 -15.86 -12.01
CA TYR A 168 -0.31 -16.11 -11.74
C TYR A 168 -1.20 -14.96 -12.23
N LEU A 169 -0.91 -13.72 -11.82
CA LEU A 169 -1.71 -12.56 -12.20
C LEU A 169 -1.67 -12.29 -13.72
N LYS A 170 -0.49 -12.39 -14.35
CA LYS A 170 -0.33 -12.18 -15.79
C LYS A 170 -1.09 -13.22 -16.59
N GLN A 171 -1.06 -14.50 -16.18
CA GLN A 171 -1.78 -15.58 -16.86
C GLN A 171 -3.30 -15.40 -16.77
N ARG A 172 -3.80 -14.79 -15.71
CA ARG A 172 -5.21 -14.41 -15.56
C ARG A 172 -5.57 -13.09 -16.26
N GLY A 173 -4.64 -12.47 -16.98
CA GLY A 173 -4.87 -11.22 -17.71
C GLY A 173 -4.98 -9.98 -16.83
N ILE A 174 -4.61 -10.06 -15.54
CA ILE A 174 -4.65 -8.93 -14.61
C ILE A 174 -3.70 -7.83 -15.10
N LYS A 175 -4.18 -6.60 -15.06
CA LYS A 175 -3.44 -5.39 -15.44
C LYS A 175 -3.32 -4.39 -14.30
N THR A 176 -4.27 -4.42 -13.37
CA THR A 176 -4.37 -3.46 -12.28
C THR A 176 -4.40 -4.21 -10.95
N VAL A 177 -3.63 -3.74 -9.98
CA VAL A 177 -3.66 -4.28 -8.62
C VAL A 177 -3.96 -3.19 -7.59
N PHE A 178 -4.76 -3.55 -6.60
CA PHE A 178 -5.09 -2.75 -5.44
C PHE A 178 -4.49 -3.43 -4.23
N VAL A 179 -3.60 -2.74 -3.52
CA VAL A 179 -2.85 -3.32 -2.40
C VAL A 179 -3.40 -2.77 -1.08
N THR A 180 -3.66 -3.65 -0.14
CA THR A 180 -4.20 -3.38 1.19
C THR A 180 -3.44 -4.20 2.23
N GLY A 181 -3.71 -4.00 3.51
CA GLY A 181 -3.16 -4.84 4.60
C GLY A 181 -2.01 -4.21 5.36
N LEU A 182 -1.08 -5.01 5.82
CA LEU A 182 -0.07 -4.67 6.81
C LEU A 182 1.36 -5.04 6.35
N ALA A 183 2.38 -4.31 6.74
CA ALA A 183 2.34 -2.92 7.17
C ALA A 183 2.59 -2.00 5.97
N THR A 184 1.99 -0.79 5.98
CA THR A 184 2.06 0.17 4.87
C THR A 184 3.48 0.42 4.38
N ASP A 185 4.41 0.61 5.31
CA ASP A 185 5.79 1.03 5.07
C ASP A 185 6.76 -0.12 4.78
N PHE A 186 6.31 -1.37 4.94
CA PHE A 186 7.07 -2.58 4.63
C PHE A 186 6.35 -3.44 3.58
N CYS A 187 5.64 -4.49 3.99
CA CYS A 187 5.11 -5.46 3.04
C CYS A 187 4.17 -4.85 1.99
N VAL A 188 3.33 -3.88 2.35
CA VAL A 188 2.45 -3.18 1.41
C VAL A 188 3.26 -2.35 0.42
N ALA A 189 4.19 -1.52 0.90
CA ALA A 189 5.00 -0.66 0.03
C ALA A 189 5.88 -1.48 -0.92
N TRP A 190 6.55 -2.52 -0.43
CA TRP A 190 7.38 -3.39 -1.26
C TRP A 190 6.55 -4.13 -2.31
N THR A 191 5.38 -4.65 -1.93
CA THR A 191 4.43 -5.27 -2.86
C THR A 191 3.99 -4.27 -3.94
N ALA A 192 3.62 -3.05 -3.55
CA ALA A 192 3.15 -2.03 -4.50
C ALA A 192 4.25 -1.58 -5.46
N LEU A 193 5.48 -1.40 -4.97
CA LEU A 193 6.64 -1.02 -5.78
C LEU A 193 7.01 -2.11 -6.78
N ASP A 194 6.99 -3.37 -6.35
CA ASP A 194 7.29 -4.49 -7.24
C ASP A 194 6.18 -4.73 -8.26
N ALA A 195 4.91 -4.60 -7.86
CA ALA A 195 3.80 -4.62 -8.81
C ALA A 195 3.99 -3.59 -9.92
N LYS A 196 4.36 -2.36 -9.54
CA LYS A 196 4.62 -1.30 -10.50
C LYS A 196 5.79 -1.60 -11.43
N ARG A 197 6.90 -2.09 -10.87
CA ARG A 197 8.10 -2.51 -11.63
C ARG A 197 7.78 -3.64 -12.61
N LEU A 198 6.88 -4.54 -12.24
CA LEU A 198 6.44 -5.68 -13.06
C LEU A 198 5.38 -5.33 -14.13
N GLY A 199 5.00 -4.03 -14.21
CA GLY A 199 4.14 -3.49 -15.25
C GLY A 199 2.65 -3.45 -14.91
N PHE A 200 2.26 -3.66 -13.65
CA PHE A 200 0.88 -3.49 -13.21
C PHE A 200 0.56 -2.00 -12.93
N GLU A 201 -0.62 -1.57 -13.29
CA GLU A 201 -1.18 -0.36 -12.71
C GLU A 201 -1.46 -0.62 -11.24
N THR A 202 -0.93 0.24 -10.35
CA THR A 202 -0.89 -0.09 -8.93
C THR A 202 -1.50 1.03 -8.09
N TYR A 203 -2.46 0.63 -7.27
CA TYR A 203 -3.09 1.45 -6.24
C TYR A 203 -2.76 0.90 -4.86
N VAL A 204 -2.57 1.78 -3.88
CA VAL A 204 -2.59 1.44 -2.45
C VAL A 204 -3.79 2.13 -1.83
N VAL A 205 -4.64 1.35 -1.18
CA VAL A 205 -5.84 1.84 -0.49
C VAL A 205 -5.45 2.24 0.93
N GLU A 206 -5.23 3.51 1.14
CA GLU A 206 -4.59 4.04 2.35
C GLU A 206 -5.31 3.67 3.65
N ASP A 207 -6.62 3.92 3.72
CA ASP A 207 -7.44 3.64 4.89
C ASP A 207 -7.64 2.14 5.16
N ALA A 208 -7.26 1.28 4.19
CA ALA A 208 -7.17 -0.17 4.32
C ALA A 208 -5.74 -0.65 4.64
N THR A 209 -4.86 0.23 5.12
CA THR A 209 -3.50 -0.11 5.56
C THR A 209 -3.17 0.57 6.89
N ARG A 210 -2.20 0.02 7.64
CA ARG A 210 -1.61 0.64 8.84
C ARG A 210 -0.11 0.38 8.83
N ALA A 211 0.65 1.30 9.43
CA ALA A 211 2.12 1.29 9.40
C ALA A 211 2.75 0.93 10.74
N ILE A 212 3.96 0.40 10.70
CA ILE A 212 4.86 0.29 11.86
C ILE A 212 5.46 1.65 12.19
N ASP A 213 5.78 2.44 11.17
CA ASP A 213 6.41 3.77 11.23
C ASP A 213 7.73 3.79 12.01
N LEU A 214 8.63 2.89 11.65
CA LEU A 214 9.96 2.82 12.24
C LEU A 214 10.83 3.98 11.74
N ASN A 215 11.11 4.95 12.63
CA ASN A 215 11.99 6.10 12.32
C ASN A 215 11.59 6.89 11.06
N GLY A 216 10.29 7.09 10.82
CA GLY A 216 9.78 7.83 9.66
C GLY A 216 9.68 7.00 8.39
N SER A 217 9.70 5.67 8.50
CA SER A 217 9.55 4.75 7.36
C SER A 217 8.24 4.96 6.59
N LEU A 218 7.17 5.38 7.24
CA LEU A 218 5.89 5.64 6.59
C LEU A 218 5.98 6.77 5.56
N ASP A 219 6.52 7.92 5.95
CA ASP A 219 6.69 9.05 5.04
C ASP A 219 7.65 8.70 3.89
N ALA A 220 8.74 7.99 4.19
CA ALA A 220 9.68 7.53 3.20
C ALA A 220 9.04 6.57 2.19
N ALA A 221 8.21 5.62 2.67
CA ALA A 221 7.48 4.68 1.83
C ALA A 221 6.49 5.39 0.89
N TRP A 222 5.67 6.31 1.41
CA TRP A 222 4.74 7.08 0.58
C TRP A 222 5.45 7.93 -0.47
N LYS A 223 6.55 8.58 -0.09
CA LYS A 223 7.37 9.36 -1.03
C LYS A 223 7.92 8.48 -2.15
N ASN A 224 8.45 7.32 -1.82
CA ASN A 224 8.99 6.38 -2.80
C ASN A 224 7.91 5.81 -3.72
N MET A 225 6.79 5.35 -3.17
CA MET A 225 5.65 4.85 -3.94
C MET A 225 5.14 5.90 -4.93
N LYS A 226 4.95 7.15 -4.47
CA LYS A 226 4.53 8.27 -5.34
C LYS A 226 5.55 8.51 -6.46
N ALA A 227 6.85 8.54 -6.15
CA ALA A 227 7.91 8.76 -7.14
C ALA A 227 7.97 7.66 -8.21
N LYS A 228 7.55 6.44 -7.86
CA LYS A 228 7.46 5.30 -8.80
C LYS A 228 6.11 5.18 -9.50
N GLY A 229 5.16 6.11 -9.26
CA GLY A 229 3.87 6.15 -9.92
C GLY A 229 2.84 5.17 -9.35
N VAL A 230 3.00 4.75 -8.11
CA VAL A 230 1.94 4.08 -7.33
C VAL A 230 0.92 5.13 -6.93
N LYS A 231 -0.36 4.83 -7.11
CA LYS A 231 -1.46 5.73 -6.79
C LYS A 231 -1.98 5.48 -5.38
N ARG A 232 -2.04 6.53 -4.55
CA ARG A 232 -2.63 6.51 -3.21
C ARG A 232 -4.10 6.88 -3.32
N ILE A 233 -4.99 6.04 -2.83
CA ILE A 233 -6.45 6.23 -2.85
C ILE A 233 -7.05 5.88 -1.49
N GLN A 234 -8.32 6.23 -1.32
CA GLN A 234 -9.14 5.82 -0.18
C GLN A 234 -10.12 4.71 -0.60
N SER A 235 -10.60 3.94 0.36
CA SER A 235 -11.61 2.91 0.08
C SER A 235 -12.92 3.50 -0.44
N SER A 236 -13.22 4.76 -0.11
CA SER A 236 -14.36 5.51 -0.64
C SER A 236 -14.26 5.82 -2.14
N ASP A 237 -13.06 5.78 -2.70
CA ASP A 237 -12.83 5.98 -4.13
C ASP A 237 -13.18 4.73 -4.96
N ILE A 238 -13.39 3.59 -4.30
CA ILE A 238 -13.77 2.33 -4.94
C ILE A 238 -15.30 2.22 -4.95
N GLU A 239 -15.86 1.90 -6.13
CA GLU A 239 -17.29 1.56 -6.25
C GLU A 239 -17.51 0.13 -5.74
N VAL A 240 -18.22 0.02 -4.63
CA VAL A 240 -18.68 -1.26 -4.09
C VAL A 240 -20.14 -1.39 -4.50
N ALA A 241 -20.49 -2.49 -5.16
CA ALA A 241 -21.84 -2.76 -5.64
C ALA A 241 -22.82 -3.04 -4.48
#